data_7d6a09fba2880fde135061a23f269bdf
#
_entry.id   7d6a09fba2880fde135061a23f269bdf
#
_cell.length_a   1.000
_cell.length_b   1.000
_cell.length_c   1.000
_cell.angle_alpha   90.00
_cell.angle_beta   90.00
_cell.angle_gamma   90.00
#
_symmetry.space_group_name_H-M   'P 1'
#
loop_
_entity.id
_entity.type
_entity.pdbx_description
1 polymer ?
#
loop_
_entity_poly.entity_id
_entity_poly.type
_entity_poly.pdbx_seq_one_letter_code
_entity_poly.pdbx_strand_id
1 'polypeptide(L)'
;MTKIDIFSGFLGAGKTTLIKKLISEAYAGEKLVLIENEFGEISVDGGFLKDAGVEITEMSSGCICCSLVGDFAEALKKVKTQFAPDRILIEPSGVGKLSDVIRAVQGVGDPELVPGSFTTVVDATRAKMYMKNFGEFWCNQVENAGAIVLSRTKGMSESKLAACVEMLREHNKDAVIVTTPWDELDGKTLRAAMEHEDSLKAELERLAAEAAEDDDDEECCCGHDHDHEHEHHHHHHEDGEECCCGHDHDHEHEHEHDHDHEHHHHHHHGHDADEVFVSWGAETARKFTEAEINEMLAGLDSLRYGQVVRAKGYVASDGEDWIYFDYVPGERELRRGAPAVTGRLCVIGSGLDEEGLKELFKLG
;
A
#
# COMPACT_ATOMS: atom_id res chain seq x y z
N MET A 1 -0.67 20.67 -19.25
CA MET A 1 -1.35 19.66 -18.43
C MET A 1 -0.39 18.51 -18.20
N THR A 2 -0.18 18.11 -16.95
CA THR A 2 0.70 16.99 -16.56
C THR A 2 -0.16 15.79 -16.22
N LYS A 3 0.04 14.66 -16.89
CA LYS A 3 -0.65 13.40 -16.57
C LYS A 3 -0.03 12.72 -15.35
N ILE A 4 -0.85 12.08 -14.53
CA ILE A 4 -0.40 11.31 -13.36
C ILE A 4 -0.81 9.85 -13.54
N ASP A 5 0.17 8.96 -13.62
CA ASP A 5 -0.04 7.51 -13.63
C ASP A 5 0.39 6.90 -12.29
N ILE A 6 -0.45 6.03 -11.73
CA ILE A 6 -0.15 5.30 -10.50
C ILE A 6 0.05 3.82 -10.83
N PHE A 7 1.19 3.27 -10.39
CA PHE A 7 1.56 1.86 -10.57
C PHE A 7 1.57 1.15 -9.23
N SER A 8 0.41 0.67 -8.81
CA SER A 8 0.21 -0.10 -7.59
C SER A 8 0.46 -1.59 -7.82
N GLY A 9 0.39 -2.37 -6.76
CA GLY A 9 0.56 -3.82 -6.76
C GLY A 9 1.43 -4.29 -5.61
N PHE A 10 1.19 -5.50 -5.14
CA PHE A 10 1.85 -6.04 -3.97
C PHE A 10 3.36 -6.16 -4.14
N LEU A 11 4.08 -6.37 -3.01
CA LEU A 11 5.53 -6.48 -3.01
C LEU A 11 6.02 -7.57 -3.97
N GLY A 12 7.02 -7.25 -4.79
CA GLY A 12 7.59 -8.17 -5.77
C GLY A 12 6.70 -8.52 -6.97
N ALA A 13 5.54 -7.85 -7.15
CA ALA A 13 4.66 -8.09 -8.29
C ALA A 13 5.26 -7.68 -9.65
N GLY A 14 6.30 -6.84 -9.67
CA GLY A 14 6.98 -6.41 -10.89
C GLY A 14 6.66 -4.98 -11.33
N LYS A 15 6.19 -4.11 -10.43
CA LYS A 15 5.86 -2.70 -10.71
C LYS A 15 7.00 -1.96 -11.40
N THR A 16 8.17 -1.91 -10.78
CA THR A 16 9.35 -1.24 -11.31
C THR A 16 9.77 -1.80 -12.68
N THR A 17 9.61 -3.12 -12.90
CA THR A 17 9.91 -3.75 -14.19
C THR A 17 8.96 -3.26 -15.29
N LEU A 18 7.66 -3.16 -14.98
CA LEU A 18 6.67 -2.62 -15.92
C LEU A 18 6.95 -1.14 -16.21
N ILE A 19 7.24 -0.33 -15.21
CA ILE A 19 7.58 1.08 -15.35
C ILE A 19 8.79 1.27 -16.26
N LYS A 20 9.87 0.50 -16.04
CA LYS A 20 11.08 0.53 -16.89
C LYS A 20 10.76 0.22 -18.36
N LYS A 21 9.91 -0.78 -18.61
CA LYS A 21 9.48 -1.11 -19.97
C LYS A 21 8.68 0.04 -20.62
N LEU A 22 7.73 0.60 -19.89
CA LEU A 22 6.92 1.72 -20.40
C LEU A 22 7.77 2.97 -20.69
N ILE A 23 8.70 3.29 -19.82
CA ILE A 23 9.65 4.39 -20.03
C ILE A 23 10.42 4.19 -21.34
N SER A 24 10.95 2.99 -21.58
CA SER A 24 11.76 2.70 -22.75
C SER A 24 10.95 2.61 -24.05
N GLU A 25 9.69 2.17 -24.01
CA GLU A 25 8.94 1.80 -25.22
C GLU A 25 7.70 2.69 -25.49
N ALA A 26 7.10 3.28 -24.44
CA ALA A 26 5.80 3.94 -24.55
C ALA A 26 5.86 5.47 -24.33
N TYR A 27 6.77 5.95 -23.49
CA TYR A 27 6.83 7.36 -23.09
C TYR A 27 7.97 8.13 -23.75
N ALA A 28 8.53 7.59 -24.86
CA ALA A 28 9.61 8.25 -25.58
C ALA A 28 9.22 9.66 -26.02
N GLY A 29 10.02 10.65 -25.63
CA GLY A 29 9.80 12.06 -25.95
C GLY A 29 8.93 12.83 -24.94
N GLU A 30 8.34 12.18 -23.94
CA GLU A 30 7.70 12.83 -22.81
C GLU A 30 8.74 13.16 -21.73
N LYS A 31 8.61 14.30 -21.09
CA LYS A 31 9.40 14.67 -19.90
C LYS A 31 8.78 14.00 -18.69
N LEU A 32 9.49 13.04 -18.15
CA LEU A 32 9.00 12.17 -17.08
C LEU A 32 9.61 12.53 -15.74
N VAL A 33 8.79 12.45 -14.69
CA VAL A 33 9.24 12.38 -13.30
C VAL A 33 8.67 11.11 -12.69
N LEU A 34 9.52 10.32 -12.03
CA LEU A 34 9.11 9.16 -11.26
C LEU A 34 9.20 9.49 -9.77
N ILE A 35 8.10 9.27 -9.06
CA ILE A 35 8.01 9.34 -7.60
C ILE A 35 7.94 7.92 -7.08
N GLU A 36 9.00 7.48 -6.42
CA GLU A 36 9.07 6.17 -5.77
C GLU A 36 8.86 6.33 -4.27
N ASN A 37 7.98 5.51 -3.71
CA ASN A 37 7.81 5.38 -2.26
C ASN A 37 8.02 3.93 -1.87
N GLU A 38 9.23 3.59 -1.43
CA GLU A 38 9.53 2.27 -0.91
C GLU A 38 9.29 2.20 0.60
N PHE A 39 8.67 1.11 1.05
CA PHE A 39 8.57 0.77 2.46
C PHE A 39 9.95 0.30 2.95
N GLY A 40 10.56 1.10 3.85
CA GLY A 40 11.92 0.85 4.35
C GLY A 40 12.93 1.93 3.93
N GLU A 41 14.02 2.05 4.66
CA GLU A 41 15.01 3.14 4.53
C GLU A 41 15.98 3.00 3.33
N ILE A 42 15.78 2.03 2.42
CA ILE A 42 16.77 1.69 1.39
C ILE A 42 16.16 1.69 -0.01
N SER A 43 16.47 2.73 -0.79
CA SER A 43 16.23 2.74 -2.23
C SER A 43 17.41 2.05 -2.96
N VAL A 44 17.11 1.01 -3.72
CA VAL A 44 18.11 0.21 -4.47
C VAL A 44 18.04 0.46 -5.98
N ASP A 45 16.93 1.01 -6.48
CA ASP A 45 16.63 1.08 -7.91
C ASP A 45 16.99 2.38 -8.62
N GLY A 46 17.40 3.43 -7.89
CA GLY A 46 17.63 4.79 -8.40
C GLY A 46 18.72 4.97 -9.48
N GLY A 47 19.62 3.99 -9.68
CA GLY A 47 20.72 4.11 -10.63
C GLY A 47 20.33 3.96 -12.10
N PHE A 48 19.47 3.01 -12.41
CA PHE A 48 19.13 2.64 -13.82
C PHE A 48 18.26 3.69 -14.51
N LEU A 49 17.36 4.34 -13.79
CA LEU A 49 16.39 5.26 -14.36
C LEU A 49 17.00 6.64 -14.68
N LYS A 50 18.06 7.03 -13.95
CA LYS A 50 18.82 8.25 -14.23
C LYS A 50 19.48 8.21 -15.62
N ASP A 51 19.95 7.05 -16.03
CA ASP A 51 20.58 6.87 -17.35
C ASP A 51 19.57 7.01 -18.51
N ALA A 52 18.28 6.80 -18.24
CA ALA A 52 17.19 6.98 -19.20
C ALA A 52 16.70 8.45 -19.33
N GLY A 53 17.30 9.40 -18.59
CA GLY A 53 16.89 10.82 -18.60
C GLY A 53 15.60 11.09 -17.83
N VAL A 54 15.20 10.20 -16.93
CA VAL A 54 14.06 10.35 -16.04
C VAL A 54 14.51 11.00 -14.74
N GLU A 55 13.85 12.09 -14.35
CA GLU A 55 14.08 12.69 -13.04
C GLU A 55 13.40 11.83 -11.96
N ILE A 56 14.19 11.35 -10.99
CA ILE A 56 13.71 10.53 -9.89
C ILE A 56 13.60 11.38 -8.64
N THR A 57 12.44 11.39 -8.03
CA THR A 57 12.22 11.98 -6.71
C THR A 57 11.88 10.87 -5.72
N GLU A 58 12.79 10.59 -4.81
CA GLU A 58 12.57 9.64 -3.72
C GLU A 58 11.87 10.36 -2.56
N MET A 59 10.77 9.80 -2.09
CA MET A 59 10.11 10.28 -0.87
C MET A 59 10.49 9.37 0.30
N SER A 60 11.42 9.85 1.12
CA SER A 60 12.07 9.06 2.20
C SER A 60 11.31 9.04 3.52
N SER A 61 10.16 9.67 3.65
CA SER A 61 9.48 9.85 4.94
C SER A 61 8.07 9.26 4.93
N GLY A 62 7.95 8.00 5.36
CA GLY A 62 6.67 7.35 5.61
C GLY A 62 5.92 6.92 4.35
N CYS A 63 4.92 6.05 4.50
CA CYS A 63 4.01 5.72 3.41
C CYS A 63 3.24 6.96 2.95
N ILE A 64 3.00 7.11 1.64
CA ILE A 64 2.09 8.14 1.07
C ILE A 64 0.70 8.07 1.75
N CYS A 65 0.32 6.88 2.23
CA CYS A 65 -0.94 6.61 2.90
C CYS A 65 -0.98 6.98 4.39
N CYS A 66 0.17 7.08 5.10
CA CYS A 66 0.17 7.14 6.56
C CYS A 66 0.50 8.50 7.15
N SER A 67 1.24 9.33 6.45
CA SER A 67 1.60 10.64 6.97
C SER A 67 1.37 11.72 5.94
N LEU A 68 0.25 12.44 6.10
CA LEU A 68 0.07 13.76 5.54
C LEU A 68 -0.26 13.83 4.04
N VAL A 69 -1.52 13.60 3.70
CA VAL A 69 -2.12 14.03 2.42
C VAL A 69 -1.64 15.44 2.02
N GLY A 70 -1.42 16.33 3.01
CA GLY A 70 -0.87 17.66 2.82
C GLY A 70 0.55 17.68 2.24
N ASP A 71 1.47 16.89 2.79
CA ASP A 71 2.87 16.87 2.33
C ASP A 71 3.01 16.28 0.92
N PHE A 72 2.18 15.28 0.61
CA PHE A 72 2.17 14.69 -0.74
C PHE A 72 1.63 15.66 -1.80
N ALA A 73 0.56 16.41 -1.48
CA ALA A 73 0.02 17.43 -2.36
C ALA A 73 1.03 18.55 -2.62
N GLU A 74 1.75 18.99 -1.58
CA GLU A 74 2.83 19.98 -1.72
C GLU A 74 4.00 19.43 -2.57
N ALA A 75 4.37 18.17 -2.36
CA ALA A 75 5.42 17.50 -3.13
C ALA A 75 5.06 17.45 -4.63
N LEU A 76 3.82 17.08 -4.98
CA LEU A 76 3.37 17.07 -6.38
C LEU A 76 3.39 18.48 -7.01
N LYS A 77 2.91 19.51 -6.29
CA LYS A 77 2.98 20.89 -6.75
C LYS A 77 4.42 21.37 -6.95
N LYS A 78 5.31 20.98 -6.05
CA LYS A 78 6.75 21.30 -6.14
C LYS A 78 7.41 20.61 -7.34
N VAL A 79 7.15 19.32 -7.54
CA VAL A 79 7.62 18.55 -8.70
C VAL A 79 7.14 19.20 -10.01
N LYS A 80 5.84 19.54 -10.09
CA LYS A 80 5.26 20.22 -11.25
C LYS A 80 5.97 21.54 -11.53
N THR A 81 6.19 22.36 -10.50
CA THR A 81 6.80 23.69 -10.65
C THR A 81 8.27 23.60 -11.00
N GLN A 82 9.00 22.68 -10.39
CA GLN A 82 10.45 22.55 -10.56
C GLN A 82 10.82 21.93 -11.90
N PHE A 83 10.09 20.88 -12.29
CA PHE A 83 10.45 20.08 -13.46
C PHE A 83 9.55 20.33 -14.67
N ALA A 84 8.34 20.89 -14.50
CA ALA A 84 7.34 21.06 -15.56
C ALA A 84 7.23 19.80 -16.46
N PRO A 85 6.90 18.62 -15.87
CA PRO A 85 6.87 17.37 -16.61
C PRO A 85 5.60 17.25 -17.45
N ASP A 86 5.68 16.45 -18.52
CA ASP A 86 4.51 16.03 -19.29
C ASP A 86 3.73 14.95 -18.53
N ARG A 87 4.46 14.12 -17.74
CA ARG A 87 3.90 13.01 -16.99
C ARG A 87 4.66 12.75 -15.68
N ILE A 88 3.90 12.46 -14.63
CA ILE A 88 4.39 11.99 -13.34
C ILE A 88 3.97 10.54 -13.18
N LEU A 89 4.94 9.66 -12.96
CA LEU A 89 4.73 8.26 -12.64
C LEU A 89 4.87 8.12 -11.12
N ILE A 90 3.90 7.48 -10.47
CA ILE A 90 3.92 7.25 -9.02
C ILE A 90 3.97 5.75 -8.78
N GLU A 91 5.03 5.27 -8.15
CA GLU A 91 5.14 3.91 -7.63
C GLU A 91 4.98 3.94 -6.11
N PRO A 92 3.77 3.71 -5.57
CA PRO A 92 3.57 3.64 -4.13
C PRO A 92 4.18 2.36 -3.55
N SER A 93 4.31 2.32 -2.22
CA SER A 93 4.70 1.12 -1.49
C SER A 93 3.82 -0.08 -1.88
N GLY A 94 4.44 -1.25 -2.02
CA GLY A 94 3.72 -2.48 -2.36
C GLY A 94 2.73 -2.96 -1.31
N VAL A 95 2.72 -2.37 -0.13
CA VAL A 95 1.75 -2.61 0.96
C VAL A 95 0.77 -1.45 1.14
N GLY A 96 0.88 -0.37 0.35
CA GLY A 96 -0.02 0.78 0.40
C GLY A 96 -1.38 0.47 -0.24
N LYS A 97 -2.42 1.14 0.24
CA LYS A 97 -3.75 1.13 -0.37
C LYS A 97 -3.76 2.04 -1.59
N LEU A 98 -4.25 1.55 -2.73
CA LEU A 98 -4.33 2.35 -3.96
C LEU A 98 -5.34 3.50 -3.81
N SER A 99 -6.46 3.27 -3.12
CA SER A 99 -7.48 4.29 -2.84
C SER A 99 -6.88 5.54 -2.18
N ASP A 100 -5.97 5.36 -1.21
CA ASP A 100 -5.39 6.48 -0.47
C ASP A 100 -4.49 7.33 -1.36
N VAL A 101 -3.73 6.68 -2.26
CA VAL A 101 -2.87 7.38 -3.23
C VAL A 101 -3.73 8.15 -4.24
N ILE A 102 -4.84 7.57 -4.71
CA ILE A 102 -5.77 8.23 -5.61
C ILE A 102 -6.41 9.45 -4.94
N ARG A 103 -6.90 9.30 -3.69
CA ARG A 103 -7.46 10.41 -2.90
C ARG A 103 -6.43 11.52 -2.69
N ALA A 104 -5.19 11.16 -2.37
CA ALA A 104 -4.10 12.12 -2.20
C ALA A 104 -3.82 12.92 -3.49
N VAL A 105 -3.83 12.26 -4.66
CA VAL A 105 -3.70 12.92 -5.96
C VAL A 105 -4.88 13.84 -6.25
N GLN A 106 -6.11 13.39 -5.99
CA GLN A 106 -7.31 14.21 -6.18
C GLN A 106 -7.33 15.43 -5.25
N GLY A 107 -6.90 15.25 -3.99
CA GLY A 107 -6.81 16.31 -2.99
C GLY A 107 -5.82 17.44 -3.30
N VAL A 108 -4.96 17.27 -4.32
CA VAL A 108 -4.03 18.34 -4.76
C VAL A 108 -4.79 19.58 -5.27
N GLY A 109 -5.97 19.40 -5.90
CA GLY A 109 -6.82 20.47 -6.37
C GLY A 109 -6.22 21.33 -7.49
N ASP A 110 -5.21 20.84 -8.20
CA ASP A 110 -4.56 21.55 -9.31
C ASP A 110 -5.14 21.08 -10.65
N PRO A 111 -5.88 21.95 -11.39
CA PRO A 111 -6.54 21.55 -12.64
C PRO A 111 -5.59 21.20 -13.79
N GLU A 112 -4.30 21.49 -13.65
CA GLU A 112 -3.29 21.11 -14.64
C GLU A 112 -2.68 19.73 -14.36
N LEU A 113 -2.93 19.15 -13.19
CA LEU A 113 -2.59 17.77 -12.86
C LEU A 113 -3.81 16.88 -13.15
N VAL A 114 -3.72 16.05 -14.16
CA VAL A 114 -4.84 15.23 -14.63
C VAL A 114 -4.53 13.74 -14.44
N PRO A 115 -5.48 12.93 -13.97
CA PRO A 115 -5.33 11.49 -13.93
C PRO A 115 -5.01 10.92 -15.30
N GLY A 116 -4.05 10.00 -15.37
CA GLY A 116 -3.66 9.27 -16.59
C GLY A 116 -4.10 7.81 -16.52
N SER A 117 -3.53 7.04 -15.58
CA SER A 117 -3.93 5.64 -15.37
C SER A 117 -3.74 5.22 -13.91
N PHE A 118 -4.61 4.33 -13.42
CA PHE A 118 -4.49 3.65 -12.13
C PHE A 118 -4.30 2.17 -12.39
N THR A 119 -3.07 1.72 -12.36
CA THR A 119 -2.69 0.36 -12.76
C THR A 119 -2.21 -0.44 -11.57
N THR A 120 -2.78 -1.63 -11.37
CA THR A 120 -2.31 -2.61 -10.38
C THR A 120 -1.61 -3.76 -11.05
N VAL A 121 -0.35 -4.00 -10.67
CA VAL A 121 0.42 -5.17 -11.12
C VAL A 121 0.16 -6.32 -10.18
N VAL A 122 -0.30 -7.46 -10.73
CA VAL A 122 -0.62 -8.66 -9.95
C VAL A 122 0.24 -9.82 -10.38
N ASP A 123 1.00 -10.40 -9.45
CA ASP A 123 1.66 -11.69 -9.65
C ASP A 123 0.62 -12.81 -9.75
N ALA A 124 0.33 -13.28 -10.94
CA ALA A 124 -0.68 -14.31 -11.20
C ALA A 124 -0.40 -15.63 -10.47
N THR A 125 0.88 -15.93 -10.16
CA THR A 125 1.27 -17.17 -9.48
C THR A 125 0.99 -17.14 -7.98
N ARG A 126 0.89 -15.94 -7.38
CA ARG A 126 0.76 -15.71 -5.92
C ARG A 126 -0.50 -14.97 -5.52
N ALA A 127 -1.30 -14.53 -6.47
CA ALA A 127 -2.50 -13.71 -6.24
C ALA A 127 -3.40 -14.30 -5.13
N LYS A 128 -3.73 -15.59 -5.22
CA LYS A 128 -4.56 -16.28 -4.20
C LYS A 128 -3.93 -16.30 -2.81
N MET A 129 -2.59 -16.45 -2.73
CA MET A 129 -1.86 -16.44 -1.46
C MET A 129 -1.88 -15.05 -0.83
N TYR A 130 -1.61 -14.00 -1.62
CA TYR A 130 -1.61 -12.63 -1.12
C TYR A 130 -3.01 -12.18 -0.72
N MET A 131 -4.03 -12.50 -1.50
CA MET A 131 -5.43 -12.23 -1.15
C MET A 131 -5.80 -12.86 0.20
N LYS A 132 -5.40 -14.11 0.45
CA LYS A 132 -5.71 -14.82 1.70
C LYS A 132 -4.99 -14.23 2.92
N ASN A 133 -3.72 -13.85 2.77
CA ASN A 133 -2.86 -13.47 3.89
C ASN A 133 -2.86 -11.96 4.15
N PHE A 134 -3.10 -11.15 3.12
CA PHE A 134 -3.01 -9.69 3.14
C PHE A 134 -4.19 -9.04 2.39
N GLY A 135 -5.39 -9.64 2.53
CA GLY A 135 -6.56 -9.31 1.74
C GLY A 135 -6.92 -7.83 1.78
N GLU A 136 -6.82 -7.17 2.93
CA GLU A 136 -7.14 -5.75 3.08
C GLU A 136 -6.35 -4.88 2.09
N PHE A 137 -5.05 -5.05 2.01
CA PHE A 137 -4.18 -4.26 1.12
C PHE A 137 -4.28 -4.74 -0.33
N TRP A 138 -4.20 -6.06 -0.53
CA TRP A 138 -4.23 -6.64 -1.86
C TRP A 138 -5.57 -6.41 -2.56
N CYS A 139 -6.70 -6.63 -1.86
CA CYS A 139 -8.03 -6.37 -2.42
C CYS A 139 -8.22 -4.90 -2.75
N ASN A 140 -7.83 -3.98 -1.85
CA ASN A 140 -7.91 -2.55 -2.12
C ASN A 140 -7.14 -2.15 -3.38
N GLN A 141 -5.94 -2.71 -3.61
CA GLN A 141 -5.16 -2.45 -4.82
C GLN A 141 -5.86 -2.96 -6.08
N VAL A 142 -6.55 -4.10 -6.01
CA VAL A 142 -7.29 -4.68 -7.14
C VAL A 142 -8.61 -3.94 -7.37
N GLU A 143 -9.36 -3.66 -6.33
CA GLU A 143 -10.68 -3.04 -6.37
C GLU A 143 -10.65 -1.61 -6.93
N ASN A 144 -9.57 -0.87 -6.63
CA ASN A 144 -9.40 0.52 -7.08
C ASN A 144 -8.57 0.67 -8.36
N ALA A 145 -8.30 -0.40 -9.07
CA ALA A 145 -7.54 -0.36 -10.32
C ALA A 145 -8.44 -0.07 -11.53
N GLY A 146 -8.07 0.88 -12.36
CA GLY A 146 -8.63 1.03 -13.71
C GLY A 146 -8.08 0.00 -14.71
N ALA A 147 -6.85 -0.47 -14.47
CA ALA A 147 -6.25 -1.56 -15.22
C ALA A 147 -5.47 -2.51 -14.30
N ILE A 148 -5.51 -3.80 -14.60
CA ILE A 148 -4.77 -4.85 -13.90
C ILE A 148 -3.84 -5.53 -14.90
N VAL A 149 -2.54 -5.48 -14.63
CA VAL A 149 -1.52 -6.11 -15.49
C VAL A 149 -0.96 -7.34 -14.77
N LEU A 150 -1.24 -8.53 -15.33
CA LEU A 150 -0.76 -9.77 -14.75
C LEU A 150 0.74 -9.98 -15.06
N SER A 151 1.52 -10.23 -14.05
CA SER A 151 2.92 -10.64 -14.17
C SER A 151 3.06 -12.15 -14.01
N ARG A 152 4.19 -12.69 -14.46
CA ARG A 152 4.56 -14.11 -14.36
C ARG A 152 3.55 -15.08 -14.96
N THR A 153 2.86 -14.65 -16.01
CA THR A 153 1.87 -15.48 -16.74
C THR A 153 2.53 -16.45 -17.71
N LYS A 154 3.80 -16.22 -18.07
CA LYS A 154 4.54 -17.07 -19.00
C LYS A 154 4.69 -18.50 -18.46
N GLY A 155 4.23 -19.48 -19.25
CA GLY A 155 4.25 -20.90 -18.85
C GLY A 155 3.16 -21.30 -17.86
N MET A 156 2.27 -20.38 -17.47
CA MET A 156 1.09 -20.72 -16.68
C MET A 156 0.07 -21.47 -17.53
N SER A 157 -0.58 -22.51 -16.97
CA SER A 157 -1.66 -23.19 -17.69
C SER A 157 -2.88 -22.30 -17.84
N GLU A 158 -3.60 -22.44 -18.95
CA GLU A 158 -4.82 -21.67 -19.23
C GLU A 158 -5.84 -21.75 -18.09
N SER A 159 -5.99 -22.92 -17.47
CA SER A 159 -6.92 -23.11 -16.35
C SER A 159 -6.52 -22.31 -15.10
N LYS A 160 -5.24 -22.22 -14.80
CA LYS A 160 -4.76 -21.40 -13.66
C LYS A 160 -4.89 -19.91 -13.97
N LEU A 161 -4.61 -19.51 -15.20
CA LEU A 161 -4.77 -18.12 -15.63
C LEU A 161 -6.26 -17.73 -15.58
N ALA A 162 -7.14 -18.56 -16.10
CA ALA A 162 -8.59 -18.33 -16.05
C ALA A 162 -9.10 -18.21 -14.60
N ALA A 163 -8.68 -19.10 -13.70
CA ALA A 163 -9.05 -19.03 -12.28
C ALA A 163 -8.51 -17.75 -11.59
N CYS A 164 -7.33 -17.28 -11.98
CA CYS A 164 -6.81 -16.01 -11.50
C CYS A 164 -7.66 -14.82 -11.98
N VAL A 165 -8.03 -14.80 -13.25
CA VAL A 165 -8.88 -13.76 -13.83
C VAL A 165 -10.27 -13.77 -13.20
N GLU A 166 -10.87 -14.94 -12.98
CA GLU A 166 -12.16 -15.08 -12.30
C GLU A 166 -12.11 -14.49 -10.88
N MET A 167 -11.11 -14.84 -10.09
CA MET A 167 -10.90 -14.29 -8.76
C MET A 167 -10.73 -12.75 -8.79
N LEU A 168 -10.01 -12.20 -9.76
CA LEU A 168 -9.86 -10.74 -9.90
C LEU A 168 -11.19 -10.08 -10.28
N ARG A 169 -12.01 -10.72 -11.11
CA ARG A 169 -13.34 -10.24 -11.51
C ARG A 169 -14.37 -10.25 -10.37
N GLU A 170 -14.19 -11.09 -9.36
CA GLU A 170 -14.98 -11.04 -8.14
C GLU A 170 -14.76 -9.73 -7.37
N HIS A 171 -13.54 -9.17 -7.41
CA HIS A 171 -13.15 -7.93 -6.75
C HIS A 171 -13.28 -6.69 -7.64
N ASN A 172 -13.01 -6.82 -8.94
CA ASN A 172 -13.08 -5.70 -9.87
C ASN A 172 -13.67 -6.14 -11.21
N LYS A 173 -14.90 -5.67 -11.48
CA LYS A 173 -15.67 -6.04 -12.69
C LYS A 173 -15.28 -5.22 -13.91
N ASP A 174 -14.79 -4.00 -13.70
CA ASP A 174 -14.67 -2.97 -14.72
C ASP A 174 -13.24 -2.77 -15.23
N ALA A 175 -12.22 -3.08 -14.41
CA ALA A 175 -10.83 -2.91 -14.80
C ALA A 175 -10.46 -3.68 -16.07
N VAL A 176 -9.64 -3.10 -16.92
CA VAL A 176 -9.02 -3.83 -18.04
C VAL A 176 -8.00 -4.81 -17.48
N ILE A 177 -8.11 -6.12 -17.76
CA ILE A 177 -7.14 -7.13 -17.31
C ILE A 177 -6.25 -7.54 -18.47
N VAL A 178 -4.95 -7.23 -18.36
CA VAL A 178 -3.92 -7.67 -19.31
C VAL A 178 -3.40 -9.03 -18.86
N THR A 179 -3.72 -10.09 -19.61
CA THR A 179 -3.36 -11.49 -19.31
C THR A 179 -2.18 -11.99 -20.12
N THR A 180 -1.93 -11.39 -21.28
CA THR A 180 -0.77 -11.73 -22.13
C THR A 180 0.53 -11.38 -21.40
N PRO A 181 1.56 -12.26 -21.44
CA PRO A 181 2.86 -11.91 -20.91
C PRO A 181 3.33 -10.56 -21.48
N TRP A 182 3.61 -9.61 -20.62
CA TRP A 182 3.89 -8.23 -21.05
C TRP A 182 5.20 -8.08 -21.81
N ASP A 183 6.11 -9.03 -21.70
CA ASP A 183 7.32 -9.12 -22.52
C ASP A 183 7.01 -9.45 -24.00
N GLU A 184 5.83 -9.98 -24.30
CA GLU A 184 5.32 -10.26 -25.64
C GLU A 184 4.49 -9.09 -26.22
N LEU A 185 4.18 -8.07 -25.41
CA LEU A 185 3.46 -6.86 -25.80
C LEU A 185 4.43 -5.68 -25.96
N ASP A 186 4.20 -4.86 -26.97
CA ASP A 186 4.91 -3.58 -27.04
C ASP A 186 4.38 -2.58 -26.01
N GLY A 187 5.23 -1.63 -25.60
CA GLY A 187 4.87 -0.67 -24.56
C GLY A 187 3.70 0.23 -24.93
N LYS A 188 3.46 0.52 -26.21
CA LYS A 188 2.33 1.36 -26.65
C LYS A 188 1.00 0.62 -26.48
N THR A 189 0.97 -0.67 -26.79
CA THR A 189 -0.18 -1.53 -26.57
C THR A 189 -0.52 -1.63 -25.08
N LEU A 190 0.51 -1.82 -24.23
CA LEU A 190 0.34 -1.82 -22.77
C LEU A 190 -0.21 -0.48 -22.26
N ARG A 191 0.39 0.63 -22.70
CA ARG A 191 -0.08 1.97 -22.36
C ARG A 191 -1.54 2.20 -22.74
N ALA A 192 -1.92 1.83 -23.98
CA ALA A 192 -3.31 1.98 -24.45
C ALA A 192 -4.30 1.18 -23.60
N ALA A 193 -3.93 -0.03 -23.16
CA ALA A 193 -4.77 -0.83 -22.26
C ALA A 193 -4.89 -0.21 -20.85
N MET A 194 -3.85 0.47 -20.37
CA MET A 194 -3.84 1.11 -19.05
C MET A 194 -4.53 2.47 -19.04
N GLU A 195 -4.43 3.25 -20.13
CA GLU A 195 -5.06 4.59 -20.27
C GLU A 195 -6.52 4.47 -20.78
N HIS A 196 -7.23 3.38 -20.50
CA HIS A 196 -8.60 3.21 -20.94
C HIS A 196 -9.52 4.19 -20.19
N GLU A 197 -10.00 5.23 -20.89
CA GLU A 197 -10.71 6.38 -20.30
C GLU A 197 -12.00 5.99 -19.55
N ASP A 198 -12.74 4.98 -20.03
CA ASP A 198 -14.01 4.58 -19.42
C ASP A 198 -13.82 3.96 -18.03
N SER A 199 -12.80 3.11 -17.84
CA SER A 199 -12.52 2.49 -16.53
C SER A 199 -11.96 3.48 -15.52
N LEU A 200 -11.13 4.42 -15.97
CA LEU A 200 -10.61 5.49 -15.12
C LEU A 200 -11.72 6.41 -14.61
N LYS A 201 -12.66 6.79 -15.51
CA LYS A 201 -13.78 7.65 -15.16
C LYS A 201 -14.73 6.96 -14.17
N ALA A 202 -15.05 5.68 -14.38
CA ALA A 202 -15.89 4.91 -13.48
C ALA A 202 -15.28 4.82 -12.07
N GLU A 203 -13.96 4.63 -11.97
CA GLU A 203 -13.27 4.56 -10.69
C GLU A 203 -13.26 5.90 -9.95
N LEU A 204 -13.02 7.01 -10.67
CA LEU A 204 -13.06 8.35 -10.09
C LEU A 204 -14.48 8.72 -9.61
N GLU A 205 -15.53 8.34 -10.36
CA GLU A 205 -16.92 8.56 -9.97
C GLU A 205 -17.29 7.74 -8.73
N ARG A 206 -16.82 6.48 -8.64
CA ARG A 206 -17.05 5.61 -7.46
C ARG A 206 -16.42 6.20 -6.19
N LEU A 207 -15.13 6.59 -6.25
CA LEU A 207 -14.44 7.18 -5.10
C LEU A 207 -15.03 8.53 -4.67
N ALA A 208 -15.53 9.33 -5.63
CA ALA A 208 -16.21 10.57 -5.30
C ALA A 208 -17.57 10.32 -4.61
N ALA A 209 -18.29 9.26 -4.99
CA ALA A 209 -19.55 8.87 -4.35
C ALA A 209 -19.30 8.36 -2.91
N GLU A 210 -18.30 7.50 -2.72
CA GLU A 210 -17.90 7.02 -1.38
C GLU A 210 -17.51 8.19 -0.44
N ALA A 211 -16.75 9.17 -0.93
CA ALA A 211 -16.38 10.35 -0.14
C ALA A 211 -17.58 11.24 0.22
N ALA A 212 -18.61 11.29 -0.64
CA ALA A 212 -19.85 12.06 -0.36
C ALA A 212 -20.74 11.35 0.67
N GLU A 213 -20.72 10.02 0.74
CA GLU A 213 -21.45 9.25 1.75
C GLU A 213 -20.80 9.41 3.13
N ASP A 214 -19.46 9.49 3.21
CA ASP A 214 -18.72 9.74 4.45
C ASP A 214 -18.98 11.16 5.00
N ASP A 215 -19.18 12.18 4.13
CA ASP A 215 -19.50 13.57 4.55
C ASP A 215 -20.95 13.74 5.02
N ASP A 216 -21.91 12.98 4.52
CA ASP A 216 -23.32 13.04 4.93
C ASP A 216 -23.53 12.46 6.34
N ASP A 217 -22.67 11.60 6.85
CA ASP A 217 -22.70 11.09 8.22
C ASP A 217 -22.17 12.12 9.25
N GLU A 218 -21.48 13.20 8.83
CA GLU A 218 -21.04 14.28 9.70
C GLU A 218 -22.12 15.37 9.92
N GLU A 219 -23.17 15.47 9.10
CA GLU A 219 -24.34 16.33 9.36
C GLU A 219 -25.36 15.61 10.23
N CYS A 220 -24.98 15.23 11.43
CA CYS A 220 -25.89 14.63 12.36
C CYS A 220 -26.36 15.62 13.43
N CYS A 221 -27.65 15.92 13.35
CA CYS A 221 -28.49 15.76 14.54
C CYS A 221 -28.25 16.66 15.75
N CYS A 222 -28.11 17.96 15.58
CA CYS A 222 -28.40 18.89 16.69
C CYS A 222 -29.79 19.54 16.52
N GLY A 223 -30.81 18.72 16.44
CA GLY A 223 -32.17 19.23 16.28
C GLY A 223 -33.24 18.22 16.65
N HIS A 224 -33.09 17.53 17.75
CA HIS A 224 -34.20 16.82 18.37
C HIS A 224 -34.62 17.53 19.67
N ASP A 225 -35.68 18.33 19.55
CA ASP A 225 -36.52 18.70 20.68
C ASP A 225 -37.13 17.41 21.24
N HIS A 226 -36.56 16.90 22.33
CA HIS A 226 -37.17 15.85 23.10
C HIS A 226 -38.12 16.48 24.12
N ASP A 227 -39.37 16.71 23.71
CA ASP A 227 -40.48 16.84 24.63
C ASP A 227 -40.72 15.49 25.31
N HIS A 228 -40.05 15.25 26.42
CA HIS A 228 -40.37 14.14 27.30
C HIS A 228 -41.47 14.56 28.25
N GLU A 229 -42.72 14.31 27.89
CA GLU A 229 -43.81 14.25 28.86
C GLU A 229 -43.58 13.01 29.75
N HIS A 230 -43.08 13.25 30.95
CA HIS A 230 -43.03 12.23 32.00
C HIS A 230 -44.40 12.10 32.64
N GLU A 231 -45.22 11.16 32.20
CA GLU A 231 -46.38 10.70 32.96
C GLU A 231 -45.87 9.95 34.20
N HIS A 232 -46.01 10.58 35.35
CA HIS A 232 -45.83 9.94 36.65
C HIS A 232 -47.03 9.04 36.95
N HIS A 233 -46.90 7.74 36.74
CA HIS A 233 -47.84 6.76 37.26
C HIS A 233 -47.58 6.56 38.74
N HIS A 234 -48.48 7.12 39.58
CA HIS A 234 -48.56 6.81 40.99
C HIS A 234 -49.21 5.42 41.13
N HIS A 235 -48.45 4.44 41.53
CA HIS A 235 -48.98 3.16 42.01
C HIS A 235 -49.37 3.33 43.46
N HIS A 236 -50.68 3.30 43.75
CA HIS A 236 -51.21 3.06 45.09
C HIS A 236 -51.01 1.59 45.44
N HIS A 237 -50.23 1.30 46.45
CA HIS A 237 -50.23 0.01 47.09
C HIS A 237 -51.16 0.12 48.33
N GLU A 238 -52.27 -0.63 48.27
CA GLU A 238 -53.02 -0.99 49.46
C GLU A 238 -52.40 -2.25 50.10
N ASP A 239 -52.13 -2.07 51.40
CA ASP A 239 -52.08 -3.04 52.47
C ASP A 239 -51.29 -4.34 52.37
N GLY A 240 -50.28 -4.41 53.25
CA GLY A 240 -50.04 -5.53 54.15
C GLY A 240 -49.06 -6.59 53.62
N GLU A 241 -47.79 -6.49 54.06
CA GLU A 241 -47.16 -7.57 54.83
C GLU A 241 -45.70 -7.14 55.17
N GLU A 242 -45.32 -7.44 56.40
CA GLU A 242 -44.04 -7.10 57.03
C GLU A 242 -42.85 -7.80 56.34
N CYS A 243 -41.84 -7.03 55.98
CA CYS A 243 -40.54 -7.60 55.65
C CYS A 243 -39.43 -6.94 56.46
N CYS A 244 -38.85 -7.73 57.35
CA CYS A 244 -37.72 -7.41 58.19
C CYS A 244 -36.45 -7.40 57.36
N CYS A 245 -35.89 -6.22 57.06
CA CYS A 245 -34.45 -6.06 56.88
C CYS A 245 -34.12 -4.58 57.04
N GLY A 246 -33.53 -4.28 58.19
CA GLY A 246 -32.95 -2.99 58.48
C GLY A 246 -31.66 -2.82 57.66
N HIS A 247 -31.62 -1.75 56.89
CA HIS A 247 -30.39 -1.14 56.48
C HIS A 247 -30.62 0.36 56.39
N ASP A 248 -29.98 1.06 57.31
CA ASP A 248 -29.82 2.49 57.27
C ASP A 248 -28.96 2.84 56.05
N HIS A 249 -29.53 3.62 55.14
CA HIS A 249 -28.76 4.26 54.07
C HIS A 249 -29.02 5.75 54.14
N ASP A 250 -28.09 6.48 54.78
CA ASP A 250 -27.92 7.91 54.57
C ASP A 250 -27.39 8.11 53.13
N HIS A 251 -28.22 8.67 52.25
CA HIS A 251 -27.81 9.11 50.95
C HIS A 251 -27.83 10.64 50.89
N GLU A 252 -26.66 11.23 51.10
CA GLU A 252 -26.38 12.57 50.60
C GLU A 252 -26.14 12.48 49.09
N HIS A 253 -27.06 12.99 48.27
CA HIS A 253 -26.90 13.09 46.83
C HIS A 253 -26.35 14.48 46.51
N GLU A 254 -25.02 14.55 46.31
CA GLU A 254 -24.42 15.62 45.52
C GLU A 254 -24.39 15.13 44.05
N HIS A 255 -25.22 15.76 43.22
CA HIS A 255 -25.20 15.56 41.77
C HIS A 255 -24.27 16.57 41.13
N GLU A 256 -23.00 16.19 40.93
CA GLU A 256 -22.16 16.83 39.94
C GLU A 256 -22.32 16.03 38.61
N HIS A 257 -23.03 16.62 37.66
CA HIS A 257 -23.14 16.13 36.31
C HIS A 257 -21.98 16.70 35.48
N ASP A 258 -20.83 16.05 35.51
CA ASP A 258 -19.84 16.19 34.45
C ASP A 258 -20.24 15.23 33.32
N HIS A 259 -20.85 15.76 32.29
CA HIS A 259 -21.07 15.08 31.02
C HIS A 259 -19.84 15.30 30.15
N ASP A 260 -18.80 14.49 30.36
CA ASP A 260 -17.79 14.23 29.33
C ASP A 260 -18.45 13.36 28.27
N HIS A 261 -18.97 13.99 27.23
CA HIS A 261 -19.29 13.31 25.99
C HIS A 261 -18.00 13.04 25.25
N GLU A 262 -17.36 11.90 25.55
CA GLU A 262 -16.42 11.30 24.62
C GLU A 262 -17.20 10.93 23.34
N HIS A 263 -17.05 11.75 22.32
CA HIS A 263 -17.46 11.41 20.97
C HIS A 263 -16.59 10.24 20.50
N HIS A 264 -17.13 9.03 20.62
CA HIS A 264 -16.58 7.88 19.94
C HIS A 264 -16.83 8.07 18.45
N HIS A 265 -15.84 8.67 17.77
CA HIS A 265 -15.74 8.56 16.33
C HIS A 265 -15.53 7.08 16.00
N HIS A 266 -16.52 6.44 15.46
CA HIS A 266 -16.36 5.15 14.79
C HIS A 266 -15.56 5.39 13.51
N HIS A 267 -14.24 5.55 13.66
CA HIS A 267 -13.37 5.37 12.53
C HIS A 267 -13.54 3.94 12.06
N HIS A 268 -13.89 3.74 10.80
CA HIS A 268 -13.67 2.47 10.14
C HIS A 268 -12.17 2.19 10.25
N HIS A 269 -11.79 1.33 11.18
CA HIS A 269 -10.42 0.91 11.40
C HIS A 269 -9.98 0.01 10.25
N GLY A 270 -9.72 0.59 9.08
CA GLY A 270 -8.82 -0.01 8.14
C GLY A 270 -7.42 0.06 8.76
N HIS A 271 -6.73 -1.07 8.92
CA HIS A 271 -5.37 -1.06 9.42
C HIS A 271 -4.47 -0.29 8.47
N ASP A 272 -3.65 0.61 9.00
CA ASP A 272 -2.57 1.23 8.24
C ASP A 272 -1.53 0.17 7.89
N ALA A 273 -0.88 0.33 6.73
CA ALA A 273 0.17 -0.59 6.30
C ALA A 273 1.30 -0.67 7.34
N ASP A 274 1.60 0.43 8.01
CA ASP A 274 2.63 0.53 9.05
C ASP A 274 2.23 -0.19 10.36
N GLU A 275 0.94 -0.46 10.59
CA GLU A 275 0.48 -1.25 11.73
C GLU A 275 0.65 -2.77 11.48
N VAL A 276 0.58 -3.20 10.22
CA VAL A 276 0.64 -4.62 9.84
C VAL A 276 2.02 -5.03 9.38
N PHE A 277 2.69 -4.15 8.64
CA PHE A 277 4.02 -4.41 8.09
C PHE A 277 5.08 -3.57 8.79
N VAL A 278 6.15 -4.23 9.17
CA VAL A 278 7.33 -3.58 9.71
C VAL A 278 8.52 -3.83 8.80
N SER A 279 9.44 -2.90 8.74
CA SER A 279 10.73 -3.07 8.08
C SER A 279 11.84 -3.17 9.11
N TRP A 280 12.69 -4.17 8.93
CA TRP A 280 13.93 -4.30 9.66
C TRP A 280 15.08 -3.99 8.71
N GLY A 281 15.97 -3.06 9.10
CA GLY A 281 17.13 -2.65 8.33
C GLY A 281 18.42 -2.84 9.11
N ALA A 282 19.49 -3.22 8.42
CA ALA A 282 20.80 -3.32 9.01
C ALA A 282 21.92 -2.90 8.06
N GLU A 283 22.98 -2.29 8.60
CA GLU A 283 24.22 -2.02 7.89
C GLU A 283 25.30 -3.01 8.33
N THR A 284 26.19 -3.38 7.41
CA THR A 284 27.26 -4.33 7.71
C THR A 284 28.50 -4.09 6.85
N ALA A 285 29.66 -4.21 7.48
CA ALA A 285 30.95 -4.25 6.79
C ALA A 285 31.42 -5.69 6.49
N ARG A 286 30.62 -6.71 6.90
CA ARG A 286 30.91 -8.11 6.66
C ARG A 286 30.89 -8.43 5.17
N LYS A 287 31.81 -9.28 4.73
CA LYS A 287 31.81 -9.86 3.39
C LYS A 287 31.02 -11.16 3.37
N PHE A 288 30.35 -11.40 2.27
CA PHE A 288 29.53 -12.58 2.05
C PHE A 288 29.88 -13.27 0.75
N THR A 289 29.63 -14.57 0.71
CA THR A 289 29.59 -15.34 -0.54
C THR A 289 28.15 -15.42 -1.06
N GLU A 290 27.98 -15.64 -2.36
CA GLU A 290 26.64 -15.86 -2.94
C GLU A 290 25.93 -17.07 -2.32
N ALA A 291 26.70 -18.12 -1.98
CA ALA A 291 26.15 -19.31 -1.33
C ALA A 291 25.57 -18.97 0.05
N GLU A 292 26.26 -18.17 0.86
CA GLU A 292 25.78 -17.71 2.17
C GLU A 292 24.51 -16.88 2.02
N ILE A 293 24.50 -15.90 1.12
CA ILE A 293 23.30 -15.06 0.90
C ILE A 293 22.14 -15.93 0.44
N ASN A 294 22.36 -16.84 -0.48
CA ASN A 294 21.29 -17.72 -0.96
C ASN A 294 20.75 -18.64 0.15
N GLU A 295 21.59 -19.14 1.05
CA GLU A 295 21.17 -19.92 2.22
C GLU A 295 20.36 -19.07 3.22
N MET A 296 20.81 -17.85 3.51
CA MET A 296 20.12 -16.90 4.38
C MET A 296 18.75 -16.52 3.85
N LEU A 297 18.68 -16.19 2.54
CA LEU A 297 17.41 -15.89 1.89
C LEU A 297 16.47 -17.12 1.87
N ALA A 298 17.01 -18.35 1.73
CA ALA A 298 16.22 -19.56 1.85
C ALA A 298 15.65 -19.76 3.27
N GLY A 299 16.36 -19.32 4.29
CA GLY A 299 15.89 -19.33 5.66
C GLY A 299 14.66 -18.47 5.89
N LEU A 300 14.49 -17.38 5.12
CA LEU A 300 13.33 -16.49 5.20
C LEU A 300 12.02 -17.13 4.72
N ASP A 301 12.07 -18.23 3.97
CA ASP A 301 10.87 -19.00 3.59
C ASP A 301 10.19 -19.66 4.81
N SER A 302 10.90 -19.74 5.96
CA SER A 302 10.34 -20.25 7.20
C SER A 302 9.62 -19.15 7.99
N LEU A 303 8.51 -19.48 8.64
CA LEU A 303 7.80 -18.55 9.53
C LEU A 303 8.55 -18.24 10.84
N ARG A 304 9.76 -18.77 11.01
CA ARG A 304 10.58 -18.56 12.23
C ARG A 304 10.92 -17.07 12.46
N TYR A 305 11.09 -16.33 11.37
CA TYR A 305 11.49 -14.92 11.41
C TYR A 305 10.31 -13.95 11.22
N GLY A 306 9.09 -14.43 11.39
CA GLY A 306 7.86 -13.73 11.04
C GLY A 306 7.41 -14.04 9.62
N GLN A 307 6.36 -13.38 9.17
CA GLN A 307 5.87 -13.52 7.80
C GLN A 307 6.61 -12.54 6.89
N VAL A 308 7.78 -12.95 6.40
CA VAL A 308 8.58 -12.13 5.48
C VAL A 308 7.91 -12.08 4.12
N VAL A 309 7.70 -10.88 3.59
CA VAL A 309 7.11 -10.66 2.26
C VAL A 309 8.13 -10.14 1.25
N ARG A 310 9.21 -9.49 1.69
CA ARG A 310 10.32 -9.06 0.84
C ARG A 310 11.61 -8.95 1.65
N ALA A 311 12.75 -9.25 1.03
CA ALA A 311 14.04 -8.78 1.49
C ALA A 311 14.86 -8.24 0.30
N LYS A 312 15.52 -7.13 0.51
CA LYS A 312 16.43 -6.51 -0.46
C LYS A 312 17.74 -6.13 0.21
N GLY A 313 18.80 -6.07 -0.56
CA GLY A 313 20.05 -5.55 -0.05
C GLY A 313 21.21 -5.68 -1.01
N TYR A 314 22.32 -5.16 -0.55
CA TYR A 314 23.61 -5.32 -1.20
C TYR A 314 24.71 -5.43 -0.14
N VAL A 315 25.66 -6.32 -0.36
CA VAL A 315 26.71 -6.62 0.60
C VAL A 315 28.05 -6.80 -0.11
N ALA A 316 29.13 -6.52 0.59
CA ALA A 316 30.47 -6.75 0.07
C ALA A 316 30.71 -8.24 -0.16
N SER A 317 31.41 -8.58 -1.23
CA SER A 317 31.91 -9.94 -1.49
C SER A 317 33.43 -10.01 -1.31
N ASP A 318 34.02 -11.20 -1.43
CA ASP A 318 35.47 -11.36 -1.45
C ASP A 318 36.12 -10.86 -2.74
N GLY A 319 35.32 -10.62 -3.80
CA GLY A 319 35.77 -10.08 -5.08
C GLY A 319 35.69 -8.55 -5.14
N GLU A 320 35.88 -8.01 -6.36
CA GLU A 320 35.75 -6.58 -6.62
C GLU A 320 34.28 -6.12 -6.68
N ASP A 321 33.39 -6.99 -7.15
CA ASP A 321 31.96 -6.73 -7.27
C ASP A 321 31.21 -7.08 -5.99
N TRP A 322 30.16 -6.32 -5.70
CA TRP A 322 29.25 -6.58 -4.60
C TRP A 322 28.12 -7.50 -5.00
N ILE A 323 27.51 -8.19 -4.01
CA ILE A 323 26.33 -9.04 -4.19
C ILE A 323 25.11 -8.21 -3.86
N TYR A 324 24.26 -8.01 -4.87
CA TYR A 324 22.92 -7.43 -4.73
C TYR A 324 21.92 -8.58 -4.71
N PHE A 325 20.91 -8.47 -3.86
CA PHE A 325 19.88 -9.49 -3.79
C PHE A 325 18.49 -8.89 -3.66
N ASP A 326 17.51 -9.59 -4.20
CA ASP A 326 16.09 -9.37 -4.01
C ASP A 326 15.43 -10.72 -3.72
N TYR A 327 14.56 -10.74 -2.71
CA TYR A 327 13.86 -11.92 -2.25
C TYR A 327 12.37 -11.58 -2.10
N VAL A 328 11.54 -12.48 -2.58
CA VAL A 328 10.14 -12.63 -2.21
C VAL A 328 9.90 -14.11 -1.91
N PRO A 329 8.90 -14.50 -1.08
CA PRO A 329 8.71 -15.89 -0.66
C PRO A 329 8.81 -16.88 -1.82
N GLY A 330 9.77 -17.81 -1.75
CA GLY A 330 10.04 -18.81 -2.76
C GLY A 330 10.84 -18.35 -4.00
N GLU A 331 11.19 -17.08 -4.13
CA GLU A 331 12.06 -16.56 -5.20
C GLU A 331 13.23 -15.75 -4.64
N ARG A 332 14.39 -15.95 -5.22
CA ARG A 332 15.63 -15.30 -4.85
C ARG A 332 16.40 -14.92 -6.10
N GLU A 333 16.72 -13.65 -6.19
CA GLU A 333 17.56 -13.13 -7.25
C GLU A 333 18.86 -12.59 -6.67
N LEU A 334 19.99 -13.03 -7.17
CA LEU A 334 21.31 -12.51 -6.85
C LEU A 334 21.96 -11.98 -8.11
N ARG A 335 22.56 -10.80 -8.01
CA ARG A 335 23.28 -10.16 -9.12
C ARG A 335 24.57 -9.53 -8.61
N ARG A 336 25.56 -9.41 -9.46
CA ARG A 336 26.78 -8.65 -9.21
C ARG A 336 26.59 -7.19 -9.59
N GLY A 337 27.18 -6.30 -8.82
CA GLY A 337 27.09 -4.88 -9.09
C GLY A 337 28.25 -4.09 -8.50
N ALA A 338 28.29 -2.80 -8.79
CA ALA A 338 29.34 -1.90 -8.34
C ALA A 338 29.44 -1.87 -6.80
N PRO A 339 30.65 -1.68 -6.23
CA PRO A 339 30.85 -1.49 -4.81
C PRO A 339 30.05 -0.29 -4.27
N ALA A 340 29.44 -0.45 -3.11
CA ALA A 340 28.79 0.59 -2.33
C ALA A 340 29.65 0.99 -1.10
N VAL A 341 29.21 2.01 -0.35
CA VAL A 341 29.96 2.52 0.81
C VAL A 341 29.93 1.54 1.98
N THR A 342 28.78 0.92 2.25
CA THR A 342 28.57 -0.09 3.29
C THR A 342 27.52 -1.07 2.85
N GLY A 343 27.57 -2.31 3.32
CA GLY A 343 26.53 -3.30 3.06
C GLY A 343 25.24 -2.93 3.77
N ARG A 344 24.13 -3.12 3.09
CA ARG A 344 22.79 -2.85 3.62
C ARG A 344 21.84 -4.01 3.35
N LEU A 345 21.02 -4.30 4.36
CA LEU A 345 20.00 -5.33 4.31
C LEU A 345 18.68 -4.70 4.78
N CYS A 346 17.60 -5.05 4.11
CA CYS A 346 16.24 -4.65 4.48
C CYS A 346 15.33 -5.87 4.35
N VAL A 347 14.55 -6.14 5.40
CA VAL A 347 13.54 -7.20 5.43
C VAL A 347 12.20 -6.57 5.78
N ILE A 348 11.18 -6.85 4.99
CA ILE A 348 9.81 -6.34 5.18
C ILE A 348 8.90 -7.53 5.46
N GLY A 349 8.07 -7.41 6.50
CA GLY A 349 7.14 -8.47 6.86
C GLY A 349 6.25 -8.12 8.04
N SER A 350 5.41 -9.06 8.44
CA SER A 350 4.56 -8.95 9.62
C SER A 350 5.10 -9.83 10.74
N GLY A 351 5.13 -9.29 11.97
CA GLY A 351 5.61 -10.00 13.14
C GLY A 351 7.07 -10.45 13.04
N LEU A 352 7.97 -9.57 12.53
CA LEU A 352 9.37 -9.89 12.34
C LEU A 352 10.09 -10.14 13.68
N ASP A 353 10.89 -11.21 13.72
CA ASP A 353 11.85 -11.51 14.80
C ASP A 353 13.20 -10.86 14.46
N GLU A 354 13.41 -9.64 14.94
CA GLU A 354 14.61 -8.85 14.64
C GLU A 354 15.90 -9.52 15.13
N GLU A 355 15.88 -10.15 16.31
CA GLU A 355 17.06 -10.85 16.85
C GLU A 355 17.35 -12.12 16.03
N GLY A 356 16.33 -12.86 15.67
CA GLY A 356 16.45 -13.99 14.76
C GLY A 356 16.98 -13.59 13.38
N LEU A 357 16.57 -12.42 12.85
CA LEU A 357 17.10 -11.88 11.59
C LEU A 357 18.57 -11.50 11.71
N LYS A 358 19.00 -10.86 12.82
CA LYS A 358 20.42 -10.57 13.07
C LYS A 358 21.24 -11.85 13.11
N GLU A 359 20.75 -12.89 13.78
CA GLU A 359 21.42 -14.21 13.83
C GLU A 359 21.49 -14.84 12.43
N LEU A 360 20.38 -14.82 11.64
CA LEU A 360 20.33 -15.37 10.30
C LEU A 360 21.37 -14.72 9.39
N PHE A 361 21.42 -13.39 9.39
CA PHE A 361 22.40 -12.62 8.59
C PHE A 361 23.79 -12.54 9.24
N LYS A 362 23.99 -13.19 10.40
CA LYS A 362 25.26 -13.23 11.14
C LYS A 362 25.81 -11.83 11.39
N LEU A 363 24.92 -10.91 11.79
CA LEU A 363 25.24 -9.55 12.19
C LEU A 363 25.37 -9.55 13.71
N GLY A 364 26.59 -9.50 14.20
CA GLY A 364 26.92 -9.51 15.64
C GLY A 364 27.65 -8.28 16.07
#